data_3daea30182407c867492845a4357a96d
#
_entry.id   3daea30182407c867492845a4357a96d
#
_cell.length_a   1.000
_cell.length_b   1.000
_cell.length_c   1.000
_cell.angle_alpha   90.00
_cell.angle_beta   90.00
_cell.angle_gamma   90.00
#
_symmetry.space_group_name_H-M   'P 1'
#
loop_
_entity.id
_entity.type
_entity.pdbx_description
1 polymer ?
#
loop_
_entity_poly.entity_id
_entity_poly.type
_entity_poly.pdbx_seq_one_letter_code
_entity_poly.pdbx_strand_id
1 'polypeptide(L)'
;MVSDGFMTLFSDERTILGSYEYLEETLHFYRDSTAEVSVATDIGLTSYVVFDPMWADDERCHMNETPLACEYRLKRPSVAFIHFGHNDVRVMDEEAYNGQIRLVIEESIESGVIPVLMTFSNHEDDKLFWQGVNLNLELISLAQEYDVPLINLWSASRHLPDYGLDIDNVHLTFSGFSYLKYDTGHDAFYGVSLQNLLVLRTLHEIHETLEL
;
A
#
# COMPACT_ATOMS: atom_id res chain seq x y z
N MET A 1 -4.27 -2.99 4.98
CA MET A 1 -4.21 -2.37 6.33
C MET A 1 -3.91 -0.89 6.15
N VAL A 2 -4.73 -0.03 6.71
CA VAL A 2 -4.44 1.41 6.75
C VAL A 2 -3.64 1.64 8.02
N SER A 3 -2.37 2.01 7.90
CA SER A 3 -1.60 2.48 9.05
C SER A 3 -1.77 3.98 9.20
N ASP A 4 -1.80 4.46 10.43
CA ASP A 4 -1.79 5.89 10.70
C ASP A 4 -0.63 6.57 9.95
N GLY A 5 -0.92 7.66 9.28
CA GLY A 5 0.08 8.40 8.50
C GLY A 5 0.39 7.87 7.11
N PHE A 6 -0.18 6.73 6.67
CA PHE A 6 0.00 6.28 5.29
C PHE A 6 -0.66 7.26 4.30
N MET A 7 0.05 7.59 3.24
CA MET A 7 -0.35 8.55 2.19
C MET A 7 -0.58 10.00 2.66
N THR A 8 -0.52 10.30 3.96
CA THR A 8 -0.65 11.68 4.44
C THR A 8 0.51 12.58 4.04
N LEU A 9 1.63 12.00 3.61
CA LEU A 9 2.77 12.68 3.00
C LEU A 9 2.33 13.71 1.93
N PHE A 10 1.36 13.36 1.10
CA PHE A 10 0.93 14.19 -0.01
C PHE A 10 0.08 15.39 0.40
N SER A 11 -0.66 15.28 1.48
CA SER A 11 -1.55 16.34 1.98
C SER A 11 -0.94 17.20 3.09
N ASP A 12 0.18 16.79 3.70
CA ASP A 12 0.78 17.50 4.81
C ASP A 12 1.89 18.47 4.35
N GLU A 13 1.65 19.76 4.53
CA GLU A 13 2.62 20.83 4.18
C GLU A 13 3.91 20.81 5.04
N ARG A 14 3.93 20.01 6.12
CA ARG A 14 5.10 19.85 6.99
C ARG A 14 6.11 18.85 6.49
N THR A 15 5.87 18.23 5.33
CA THR A 15 6.79 17.28 4.72
C THR A 15 8.12 17.94 4.39
N ILE A 16 9.21 17.34 4.88
CA ILE A 16 10.57 17.77 4.62
C ILE A 16 11.32 16.61 3.95
N LEU A 17 11.60 16.75 2.66
CA LEU A 17 12.19 15.68 1.85
C LEU A 17 13.68 15.45 2.12
N GLY A 18 14.43 16.48 2.57
CA GLY A 18 15.86 16.34 2.88
C GLY A 18 16.66 15.90 1.63
N SER A 19 17.35 14.77 1.72
CA SER A 19 18.11 14.21 0.58
C SER A 19 17.24 13.74 -0.60
N TYR A 20 15.93 13.73 -0.44
CA TYR A 20 14.94 13.33 -1.46
C TYR A 20 14.25 14.53 -2.13
N GLU A 21 14.85 15.72 -2.09
CA GLU A 21 14.30 16.94 -2.73
C GLU A 21 13.97 16.76 -4.21
N TYR A 22 14.64 15.85 -4.92
CA TYR A 22 14.34 15.52 -6.31
C TYR A 22 12.91 14.94 -6.52
N LEU A 23 12.22 14.53 -5.46
CA LEU A 23 10.84 14.05 -5.47
C LEU A 23 9.80 15.15 -5.27
N GLU A 24 10.22 16.40 -5.08
CA GLU A 24 9.32 17.51 -4.72
C GLU A 24 8.27 17.77 -5.81
N GLU A 25 8.65 17.72 -7.08
CA GLU A 25 7.72 17.90 -8.20
C GLU A 25 6.65 16.81 -8.21
N THR A 26 7.05 15.56 -8.05
CA THR A 26 6.13 14.42 -7.93
C THR A 26 5.19 14.57 -6.73
N LEU A 27 5.71 14.96 -5.58
CA LEU A 27 4.91 15.20 -4.38
C LEU A 27 3.82 16.27 -4.64
N HIS A 28 4.18 17.35 -5.32
CA HIS A 28 3.24 18.40 -5.66
C HIS A 28 2.20 17.96 -6.70
N PHE A 29 2.61 17.20 -7.71
CA PHE A 29 1.73 16.70 -8.76
C PHE A 29 0.61 15.80 -8.20
N TYR A 30 0.94 14.91 -7.25
CA TYR A 30 -0.03 13.98 -6.67
C TYR A 30 -0.74 14.49 -5.39
N ARG A 31 -0.46 15.71 -4.95
CA ARG A 31 -0.96 16.26 -3.66
C ARG A 31 -2.47 16.14 -3.50
N ASP A 32 -3.23 16.52 -4.52
CA ASP A 32 -4.70 16.54 -4.45
C ASP A 32 -5.33 15.15 -4.64
N SER A 33 -4.54 14.17 -5.12
CA SER A 33 -5.03 12.82 -5.43
C SER A 33 -5.32 11.97 -4.19
N THR A 34 -4.81 12.36 -3.01
CA THR A 34 -4.88 11.58 -1.76
C THR A 34 -5.71 12.26 -0.67
N ALA A 35 -6.44 13.33 -1.01
CA ALA A 35 -7.15 14.17 -0.04
C ALA A 35 -8.33 13.47 0.65
N GLU A 36 -8.86 12.39 0.09
CA GLU A 36 -10.03 11.69 0.62
C GLU A 36 -9.71 10.24 0.99
N VAL A 37 -10.30 9.77 2.08
CA VAL A 37 -10.19 8.37 2.53
C VAL A 37 -10.82 7.44 1.51
N SER A 38 -10.12 6.34 1.20
CA SER A 38 -10.61 5.29 0.31
C SER A 38 -11.78 4.52 0.93
N VAL A 39 -12.76 4.15 0.10
CA VAL A 39 -13.86 3.25 0.50
C VAL A 39 -13.47 1.77 0.39
N ALA A 40 -12.33 1.47 -0.21
CA ALA A 40 -11.78 0.13 -0.31
C ALA A 40 -10.69 -0.16 0.73
N THR A 41 -10.63 0.65 1.79
CA THR A 41 -9.66 0.47 2.90
C THR A 41 -10.37 0.57 4.24
N ASP A 42 -10.06 -0.35 5.15
CA ASP A 42 -10.55 -0.33 6.53
C ASP A 42 -9.62 -1.15 7.44
N ILE A 43 -9.78 -0.98 8.77
CA ILE A 43 -9.06 -1.75 9.77
C ILE A 43 -9.46 -3.22 9.66
N GLY A 44 -8.47 -4.10 9.52
CA GLY A 44 -8.72 -5.55 9.43
C GLY A 44 -9.17 -6.06 8.07
N LEU A 45 -9.29 -5.20 7.06
CA LEU A 45 -9.75 -5.57 5.74
C LEU A 45 -8.77 -6.54 5.06
N THR A 46 -9.32 -7.57 4.41
CA THR A 46 -8.58 -8.56 3.61
C THR A 46 -8.81 -8.36 2.12
N SER A 47 -7.98 -8.96 1.29
CA SER A 47 -8.13 -8.91 -0.17
C SER A 47 -9.47 -9.48 -0.67
N TYR A 48 -10.07 -10.40 0.08
CA TYR A 48 -11.39 -10.97 -0.23
C TYR A 48 -12.51 -9.94 -0.07
N VAL A 49 -12.45 -9.13 0.98
CA VAL A 49 -13.55 -8.24 1.39
C VAL A 49 -13.80 -7.13 0.38
N VAL A 50 -12.80 -6.71 -0.39
CA VAL A 50 -12.97 -5.65 -1.41
C VAL A 50 -13.90 -6.05 -2.56
N PHE A 51 -14.25 -7.34 -2.67
CA PHE A 51 -15.22 -7.87 -3.64
C PHE A 51 -16.58 -8.19 -3.02
N ASP A 52 -16.77 -8.02 -1.71
CA ASP A 52 -18.05 -8.30 -1.05
C ASP A 52 -18.86 -7.01 -0.88
N PRO A 53 -20.00 -6.84 -1.58
CA PRO A 53 -20.84 -5.65 -1.48
C PRO A 53 -21.36 -5.34 -0.07
N MET A 54 -21.36 -6.33 0.83
CA MET A 54 -21.75 -6.11 2.23
C MET A 54 -20.79 -5.21 3.01
N TRP A 55 -19.57 -5.01 2.49
CA TRP A 55 -18.55 -4.14 3.08
C TRP A 55 -18.44 -2.79 2.36
N ALA A 56 -19.27 -2.56 1.36
CA ALA A 56 -19.31 -1.28 0.68
C ALA A 56 -19.89 -0.18 1.59
N ASP A 57 -19.41 1.05 1.39
CA ASP A 57 -19.91 2.23 2.10
C ASP A 57 -21.34 2.57 1.65
N ASP A 58 -22.31 2.41 2.54
CA ASP A 58 -23.74 2.59 2.26
C ASP A 58 -24.10 3.99 1.77
N GLU A 59 -23.29 5.00 2.12
CA GLU A 59 -23.57 6.40 1.80
C GLU A 59 -23.00 6.79 0.42
N ARG A 60 -21.91 6.14 -0.02
CA ARG A 60 -21.17 6.53 -1.21
C ARG A 60 -21.26 5.53 -2.36
N CYS A 61 -21.45 4.25 -2.04
CA CYS A 61 -21.48 3.17 -3.02
C CYS A 61 -22.91 2.86 -3.51
N HIS A 62 -23.01 2.36 -4.74
CA HIS A 62 -24.31 1.93 -5.25
C HIS A 62 -24.72 0.58 -4.66
N MET A 63 -26.03 0.29 -4.69
CA MET A 63 -26.54 -0.99 -4.24
C MET A 63 -25.89 -2.15 -4.98
N ASN A 64 -25.35 -3.13 -4.25
CA ASN A 64 -24.60 -4.27 -4.76
C ASN A 64 -23.25 -3.95 -5.44
N GLU A 65 -22.75 -2.73 -5.30
CA GLU A 65 -21.41 -2.37 -5.74
C GLU A 65 -20.37 -2.88 -4.74
N THR A 66 -19.28 -3.43 -5.23
CA THR A 66 -18.17 -3.87 -4.36
C THR A 66 -17.35 -2.67 -3.88
N PRO A 67 -16.66 -2.74 -2.73
CA PRO A 67 -15.77 -1.66 -2.29
C PRO A 67 -14.76 -1.23 -3.35
N LEU A 68 -14.14 -2.18 -4.07
CA LEU A 68 -13.15 -1.87 -5.11
C LEU A 68 -13.77 -1.15 -6.31
N ALA A 69 -14.90 -1.65 -6.83
CA ALA A 69 -15.60 -1.00 -7.93
C ALA A 69 -16.09 0.40 -7.56
N CYS A 70 -16.60 0.55 -6.33
CA CYS A 70 -17.01 1.84 -5.79
C CYS A 70 -15.86 2.84 -5.71
N GLU A 71 -14.69 2.41 -5.20
CA GLU A 71 -13.48 3.23 -5.14
C GLU A 71 -13.10 3.72 -6.55
N TYR A 72 -13.03 2.82 -7.52
CA TYR A 72 -12.63 3.17 -8.88
C TYR A 72 -13.64 4.08 -9.57
N ARG A 73 -14.92 3.90 -9.33
CA ARG A 73 -15.97 4.81 -9.83
C ARG A 73 -15.87 6.21 -9.21
N LEU A 74 -15.67 6.29 -7.89
CA LEU A 74 -15.62 7.56 -7.17
C LEU A 74 -14.34 8.35 -7.47
N LYS A 75 -13.19 7.68 -7.41
CA LYS A 75 -11.88 8.33 -7.50
C LYS A 75 -11.36 8.41 -8.93
N ARG A 76 -11.73 7.47 -9.80
CA ARG A 76 -11.17 7.32 -11.14
C ARG A 76 -9.64 7.43 -11.15
N PRO A 77 -8.95 6.63 -10.31
CA PRO A 77 -7.52 6.75 -10.14
C PRO A 77 -6.79 6.28 -11.40
N SER A 78 -5.63 6.86 -11.69
CA SER A 78 -4.70 6.30 -12.69
C SER A 78 -3.81 5.22 -12.11
N VAL A 79 -3.57 5.26 -10.80
CA VAL A 79 -2.69 4.32 -10.06
C VAL A 79 -3.39 3.88 -8.78
N ALA A 80 -3.33 2.60 -8.45
CA ALA A 80 -3.83 2.05 -7.18
C ALA A 80 -2.73 1.28 -6.45
N PHE A 81 -2.47 1.61 -5.19
CA PHE A 81 -1.54 0.86 -4.34
C PHE A 81 -2.28 -0.27 -3.64
N ILE A 82 -1.89 -1.50 -3.94
CA ILE A 82 -2.51 -2.73 -3.45
C ILE A 82 -1.62 -3.31 -2.35
N HIS A 83 -2.04 -3.15 -1.10
CA HIS A 83 -1.29 -3.56 0.08
C HIS A 83 -2.14 -4.44 0.99
N PHE A 84 -2.27 -5.71 0.62
CA PHE A 84 -2.90 -6.77 1.40
C PHE A 84 -1.86 -7.77 1.88
N GLY A 85 -2.21 -8.59 2.89
CA GLY A 85 -1.36 -9.67 3.37
C GLY A 85 -1.38 -9.85 4.89
N HIS A 86 -1.19 -8.80 5.68
CA HIS A 86 -1.14 -8.90 7.15
C HIS A 86 -2.41 -9.49 7.78
N ASN A 87 -3.57 -9.22 7.20
CA ASN A 87 -4.84 -9.80 7.65
C ASN A 87 -5.12 -11.12 6.92
N ASP A 88 -4.79 -11.19 5.64
CA ASP A 88 -5.02 -12.36 4.79
C ASP A 88 -4.29 -13.61 5.30
N VAL A 89 -3.05 -13.44 5.77
CA VAL A 89 -2.23 -14.51 6.35
C VAL A 89 -2.90 -15.27 7.50
N ARG A 90 -3.90 -14.67 8.12
CA ARG A 90 -4.66 -15.25 9.26
C ARG A 90 -5.88 -16.05 8.82
N VAL A 91 -6.36 -15.87 7.60
CA VAL A 91 -7.65 -16.36 7.14
C VAL A 91 -7.61 -17.06 5.79
N MET A 92 -6.50 -17.00 5.06
CA MET A 92 -6.34 -17.59 3.73
C MET A 92 -5.08 -18.44 3.65
N ASP A 93 -5.13 -19.49 2.83
CA ASP A 93 -3.93 -20.17 2.34
C ASP A 93 -3.35 -19.44 1.10
N GLU A 94 -2.22 -19.91 0.62
CA GLU A 94 -1.48 -19.32 -0.50
C GLU A 94 -2.30 -19.33 -1.81
N GLU A 95 -3.01 -20.41 -2.11
CA GLU A 95 -3.81 -20.55 -3.33
C GLU A 95 -4.99 -19.58 -3.34
N ALA A 96 -5.72 -19.47 -2.21
CA ALA A 96 -6.81 -18.53 -2.06
C ALA A 96 -6.33 -17.08 -2.15
N TYR A 97 -5.20 -16.75 -1.51
CA TYR A 97 -4.60 -15.42 -1.57
C TYR A 97 -4.16 -15.04 -2.99
N ASN A 98 -3.43 -15.94 -3.67
CA ASN A 98 -3.04 -15.74 -5.08
C ASN A 98 -4.27 -15.44 -5.94
N GLY A 99 -5.34 -16.25 -5.83
CA GLY A 99 -6.58 -16.04 -6.57
C GLY A 99 -7.21 -14.67 -6.30
N GLN A 100 -7.24 -14.22 -5.03
CA GLN A 100 -7.82 -12.92 -4.66
C GLN A 100 -6.99 -11.74 -5.20
N ILE A 101 -5.66 -11.81 -5.10
CA ILE A 101 -4.80 -10.73 -5.63
C ILE A 101 -4.89 -10.66 -7.16
N ARG A 102 -4.99 -11.81 -7.85
CA ARG A 102 -5.26 -11.82 -9.30
C ARG A 102 -6.52 -11.04 -9.66
N LEU A 103 -7.62 -11.30 -8.96
CA LEU A 103 -8.87 -10.57 -9.19
C LEU A 103 -8.71 -9.07 -8.99
N VAL A 104 -7.95 -8.64 -7.96
CA VAL A 104 -7.68 -7.20 -7.72
C VAL A 104 -6.86 -6.61 -8.87
N ILE A 105 -5.84 -7.32 -9.36
CA ILE A 105 -5.01 -6.86 -10.49
C ILE A 105 -5.85 -6.74 -11.76
N GLU A 106 -6.62 -7.80 -12.09
CA GLU A 106 -7.44 -7.87 -13.30
C GLU A 106 -8.51 -6.78 -13.32
N GLU A 107 -9.26 -6.60 -12.22
CA GLU A 107 -10.24 -5.52 -12.08
C GLU A 107 -9.59 -4.13 -12.23
N SER A 108 -8.39 -3.94 -11.68
CA SER A 108 -7.64 -2.69 -11.81
C SER A 108 -7.30 -2.40 -13.28
N ILE A 109 -6.70 -3.38 -13.97
CA ILE A 109 -6.30 -3.26 -15.38
C ILE A 109 -7.53 -3.05 -16.28
N GLU A 110 -8.61 -3.80 -16.07
CA GLU A 110 -9.87 -3.66 -16.83
C GLU A 110 -10.50 -2.27 -16.62
N SER A 111 -10.31 -1.69 -15.44
CA SER A 111 -10.75 -0.33 -15.11
C SER A 111 -9.81 0.77 -15.64
N GLY A 112 -8.71 0.41 -16.31
CA GLY A 112 -7.71 1.35 -16.82
C GLY A 112 -6.81 1.94 -15.71
N VAL A 113 -6.69 1.24 -14.59
CA VAL A 113 -5.90 1.64 -13.42
C VAL A 113 -4.59 0.85 -13.40
N ILE A 114 -3.47 1.50 -13.16
CA ILE A 114 -2.17 0.83 -12.96
C ILE A 114 -2.13 0.27 -11.53
N PRO A 115 -2.17 -1.06 -11.33
CA PRO A 115 -2.03 -1.66 -10.00
C PRO A 115 -0.55 -1.68 -9.60
N VAL A 116 -0.23 -1.11 -8.45
CA VAL A 116 1.09 -1.20 -7.83
C VAL A 116 0.99 -2.15 -6.64
N LEU A 117 1.58 -3.34 -6.75
CA LEU A 117 1.59 -4.30 -5.67
C LEU A 117 2.60 -3.87 -4.59
N MET A 118 2.28 -4.14 -3.33
CA MET A 118 3.20 -3.88 -2.22
C MET A 118 3.29 -5.10 -1.32
N THR A 119 4.51 -5.62 -1.12
CA THR A 119 4.77 -6.66 -0.11
C THR A 119 4.67 -6.05 1.29
N PHE A 120 4.48 -6.88 2.30
CA PHE A 120 4.34 -6.42 3.68
C PHE A 120 5.50 -6.90 4.55
N SER A 121 5.86 -6.08 5.53
CA SER A 121 6.88 -6.41 6.52
C SER A 121 6.43 -7.62 7.36
N ASN A 122 7.37 -8.47 7.77
CA ASN A 122 7.08 -9.73 8.45
C ASN A 122 8.23 -10.07 9.41
N HIS A 123 7.90 -10.31 10.68
CA HIS A 123 8.88 -10.57 11.74
C HIS A 123 9.01 -12.07 12.00
N GLU A 124 10.25 -12.56 12.17
CA GLU A 124 10.55 -13.98 12.34
C GLU A 124 10.00 -14.58 13.65
N ASP A 125 9.69 -13.75 14.64
CA ASP A 125 9.03 -14.17 15.88
C ASP A 125 7.50 -14.31 15.74
N ASP A 126 6.91 -13.89 14.59
CA ASP A 126 5.48 -14.13 14.34
C ASP A 126 5.25 -15.61 14.04
N LYS A 127 4.18 -16.15 14.65
CA LYS A 127 3.78 -17.56 14.44
C LYS A 127 3.44 -17.87 12.99
N LEU A 128 3.03 -16.86 12.23
CA LEU A 128 2.65 -16.94 10.81
C LEU A 128 3.79 -16.49 9.88
N PHE A 129 5.02 -16.38 10.40
CA PHE A 129 6.16 -15.89 9.63
C PHE A 129 6.31 -16.56 8.26
N TRP A 130 6.36 -17.90 8.23
CA TRP A 130 6.57 -18.62 6.98
C TRP A 130 5.39 -18.50 6.01
N GLN A 131 4.17 -18.42 6.53
CA GLN A 131 3.00 -18.15 5.71
C GLN A 131 3.07 -16.73 5.12
N GLY A 132 3.46 -15.74 5.92
CA GLY A 132 3.68 -14.37 5.44
C GLY A 132 4.79 -14.27 4.40
N VAL A 133 5.88 -15.06 4.54
CA VAL A 133 6.93 -15.17 3.51
C VAL A 133 6.34 -15.68 2.20
N ASN A 134 5.53 -16.76 2.25
CA ASN A 134 4.93 -17.33 1.05
C ASN A 134 3.96 -16.34 0.38
N LEU A 135 3.11 -15.65 1.14
CA LEU A 135 2.22 -14.61 0.55
C LEU A 135 3.02 -13.46 -0.11
N ASN A 136 4.14 -13.05 0.47
CA ASN A 136 5.02 -12.07 -0.16
C ASN A 136 5.66 -12.60 -1.46
N LEU A 137 6.01 -13.88 -1.52
CA LEU A 137 6.53 -14.51 -2.74
C LEU A 137 5.45 -14.59 -3.82
N GLU A 138 4.19 -14.83 -3.45
CA GLU A 138 3.06 -14.77 -4.38
C GLU A 138 2.89 -13.36 -4.97
N LEU A 139 2.97 -12.30 -4.16
CA LEU A 139 2.91 -10.92 -4.65
C LEU A 139 4.03 -10.61 -5.64
N ILE A 140 5.25 -11.06 -5.36
CA ILE A 140 6.40 -10.88 -6.26
C ILE A 140 6.17 -11.64 -7.58
N SER A 141 5.67 -12.88 -7.50
CA SER A 141 5.37 -13.70 -8.68
C SER A 141 4.29 -13.07 -9.54
N LEU A 142 3.21 -12.59 -8.92
CA LEU A 142 2.11 -11.93 -9.62
C LEU A 142 2.54 -10.61 -10.27
N ALA A 143 3.37 -9.82 -9.59
CA ALA A 143 3.91 -8.59 -10.18
C ALA A 143 4.72 -8.87 -11.45
N GLN A 144 5.51 -9.96 -11.46
CA GLN A 144 6.26 -10.40 -12.63
C GLN A 144 5.35 -10.96 -13.73
N GLU A 145 4.34 -11.75 -13.37
CA GLU A 145 3.41 -12.36 -14.31
C GLU A 145 2.59 -11.31 -15.07
N TYR A 146 2.09 -10.30 -14.37
CA TYR A 146 1.26 -9.25 -14.96
C TYR A 146 2.06 -8.04 -15.47
N ASP A 147 3.38 -8.04 -15.30
CA ASP A 147 4.29 -6.93 -15.65
C ASP A 147 3.83 -5.60 -15.03
N VAL A 148 3.49 -5.65 -13.72
CA VAL A 148 3.03 -4.49 -12.95
C VAL A 148 4.06 -4.07 -11.91
N PRO A 149 4.10 -2.76 -11.51
CA PRO A 149 5.04 -2.27 -10.53
C PRO A 149 4.90 -2.96 -9.16
N LEU A 150 6.04 -3.19 -8.49
CA LEU A 150 6.11 -3.78 -7.16
C LEU A 150 6.91 -2.90 -6.20
N ILE A 151 6.32 -2.55 -5.06
CA ILE A 151 7.04 -2.02 -3.91
C ILE A 151 7.41 -3.18 -2.99
N ASN A 152 8.69 -3.54 -2.94
CA ASN A 152 9.18 -4.61 -2.07
C ASN A 152 9.48 -4.05 -0.66
N LEU A 153 8.41 -3.70 0.08
CA LEU A 153 8.51 -3.21 1.45
C LEU A 153 9.13 -4.27 2.38
N TRP A 154 8.82 -5.56 2.19
CA TRP A 154 9.40 -6.67 2.95
C TRP A 154 10.92 -6.66 2.90
N SER A 155 11.50 -6.50 1.71
CA SER A 155 12.96 -6.43 1.55
C SER A 155 13.53 -5.12 2.11
N ALA A 156 12.87 -3.99 1.82
CA ALA A 156 13.34 -2.68 2.24
C ALA A 156 13.32 -2.49 3.76
N SER A 157 12.32 -3.04 4.44
CA SER A 157 12.19 -2.94 5.90
C SER A 157 13.18 -3.80 6.71
N ARG A 158 13.86 -4.76 6.06
CA ARG A 158 14.83 -5.65 6.74
C ARG A 158 16.00 -4.91 7.41
N HIS A 159 16.25 -3.67 7.03
CA HIS A 159 17.31 -2.84 7.61
C HIS A 159 16.83 -1.97 8.77
N LEU A 160 15.53 -1.93 9.05
CA LEU A 160 14.97 -1.16 10.16
C LEU A 160 15.02 -1.98 11.45
N PRO A 161 15.04 -1.30 12.63
CA PRO A 161 14.78 -1.97 13.90
C PRO A 161 13.44 -2.73 13.82
N ASP A 162 13.44 -3.97 14.31
CA ASP A 162 12.27 -4.87 14.31
C ASP A 162 11.53 -4.91 12.95
N TYR A 163 12.31 -4.80 11.85
CA TYR A 163 11.79 -4.76 10.46
C TYR A 163 10.76 -3.64 10.22
N GLY A 164 10.84 -2.56 10.97
CA GLY A 164 9.90 -1.44 10.92
C GLY A 164 8.51 -1.77 11.46
N LEU A 165 8.38 -2.85 12.25
CA LEU A 165 7.13 -3.26 12.89
C LEU A 165 7.08 -2.79 14.34
N ASP A 166 5.87 -2.54 14.83
CA ASP A 166 5.61 -2.25 16.24
C ASP A 166 5.57 -3.57 17.04
N ILE A 167 5.44 -3.47 18.35
CA ILE A 167 5.45 -4.58 19.32
C ILE A 167 4.44 -5.70 19.00
N ASP A 168 3.42 -5.40 18.23
CA ASP A 168 2.42 -6.39 17.80
C ASP A 168 2.83 -7.21 16.58
N ASN A 169 3.98 -6.93 15.97
CA ASN A 169 4.51 -7.54 14.74
C ASN A 169 3.56 -7.44 13.52
N VAL A 170 2.64 -6.50 13.52
CA VAL A 170 1.63 -6.31 12.47
C VAL A 170 1.66 -4.89 11.93
N HIS A 171 1.56 -3.90 12.82
CA HIS A 171 1.55 -2.50 12.42
C HIS A 171 2.96 -1.99 12.19
N LEU A 172 3.11 -1.10 11.22
CA LEU A 172 4.37 -0.40 11.00
C LEU A 172 4.61 0.63 12.12
N THR A 173 5.86 0.75 12.55
CA THR A 173 6.26 1.76 13.53
C THR A 173 6.00 3.17 13.00
N PHE A 174 5.49 4.02 13.89
CA PHE A 174 5.07 5.38 13.60
C PHE A 174 5.72 6.37 14.56
N SER A 175 6.37 7.41 14.03
CA SER A 175 7.11 8.42 14.81
C SER A 175 6.27 9.65 15.21
N GLY A 176 4.95 9.54 15.23
CA GLY A 176 4.08 10.68 15.47
C GLY A 176 4.25 11.77 14.41
N PHE A 177 4.32 13.03 14.81
CA PHE A 177 4.43 14.16 13.87
C PHE A 177 5.75 14.25 13.10
N SER A 178 6.72 13.37 13.37
CA SER A 178 8.04 13.41 12.71
C SER A 178 8.17 12.46 11.53
N TYR A 179 7.17 11.65 11.25
CA TYR A 179 7.21 10.61 10.19
C TYR A 179 7.39 11.16 8.76
N LEU A 180 7.17 12.46 8.55
CA LEU A 180 7.35 13.16 7.27
C LEU A 180 8.68 13.93 7.19
N LYS A 181 9.59 13.77 8.15
CA LYS A 181 10.86 14.48 8.19
C LYS A 181 12.01 13.58 7.74
N TYR A 182 12.23 13.52 6.45
CA TYR A 182 13.29 12.71 5.87
C TYR A 182 14.69 13.33 6.01
N ASP A 183 14.79 14.63 6.33
CA ASP A 183 16.05 15.30 6.68
C ASP A 183 16.68 14.78 7.97
N THR A 184 15.89 14.13 8.82
CA THR A 184 16.32 13.52 10.09
C THR A 184 16.53 12.00 10.01
N GLY A 185 16.36 11.39 8.83
CA GLY A 185 16.58 9.97 8.59
C GLY A 185 15.51 9.06 9.19
N HIS A 186 14.28 9.55 9.38
CA HIS A 186 13.18 8.75 9.93
C HIS A 186 12.80 7.52 9.08
N ASP A 187 13.05 7.57 7.78
CA ASP A 187 12.89 6.44 6.85
C ASP A 187 13.82 5.25 7.16
N ALA A 188 14.92 5.50 7.88
CA ALA A 188 15.84 4.45 8.33
C ALA A 188 15.47 3.85 9.71
N PHE A 189 14.41 4.33 10.37
CA PHE A 189 14.02 3.88 11.70
C PHE A 189 12.56 3.47 11.82
N TYR A 190 11.67 4.04 11.00
CA TYR A 190 10.22 3.88 11.13
C TYR A 190 9.59 3.31 9.86
N GLY A 191 8.78 2.27 10.03
CA GLY A 191 8.16 1.56 8.93
C GLY A 191 7.22 2.42 8.09
N VAL A 192 6.39 3.30 8.73
CA VAL A 192 5.49 4.21 8.00
C VAL A 192 6.26 5.24 7.19
N SER A 193 7.37 5.78 7.72
CA SER A 193 8.21 6.73 6.98
C SER A 193 8.83 6.07 5.75
N LEU A 194 9.37 4.87 5.90
CA LEU A 194 9.91 4.10 4.78
C LEU A 194 8.82 3.78 3.73
N GLN A 195 7.66 3.30 4.16
CA GLN A 195 6.54 2.98 3.27
C GLN A 195 6.12 4.19 2.42
N ASN A 196 5.91 5.35 3.06
CA ASN A 196 5.55 6.60 2.37
C ASN A 196 6.62 7.03 1.36
N LEU A 197 7.90 6.92 1.72
CA LEU A 197 9.00 7.23 0.80
C LEU A 197 9.02 6.30 -0.42
N LEU A 198 8.82 4.99 -0.21
CA LEU A 198 8.77 4.02 -1.31
C LEU A 198 7.60 4.29 -2.25
N VAL A 199 6.43 4.65 -1.72
CA VAL A 199 5.27 5.07 -2.52
C VAL A 199 5.60 6.30 -3.36
N LEU A 200 6.19 7.34 -2.78
CA LEU A 200 6.55 8.56 -3.50
C LEU A 200 7.60 8.29 -4.59
N ARG A 201 8.59 7.45 -4.31
CA ARG A 201 9.59 7.04 -5.31
C ARG A 201 8.96 6.26 -6.45
N THR A 202 8.05 5.34 -6.16
CA THR A 202 7.35 4.58 -7.20
C THR A 202 6.48 5.48 -8.07
N LEU A 203 5.79 6.46 -7.48
CA LEU A 203 5.06 7.46 -8.26
C LEU A 203 5.98 8.31 -9.13
N HIS A 204 7.16 8.65 -8.63
CA HIS A 204 8.17 9.37 -9.42
C HIS A 204 8.63 8.55 -10.65
N GLU A 205 8.95 7.27 -10.46
CA GLU A 205 9.32 6.39 -11.56
C GLU A 205 8.19 6.22 -12.60
N ILE A 206 6.95 6.12 -12.14
CA ILE A 206 5.77 6.07 -13.03
C ILE A 206 5.63 7.39 -13.80
N HIS A 207 5.75 8.53 -13.12
CA HIS A 207 5.67 9.87 -13.70
C HIS A 207 6.71 10.07 -14.81
N GLU A 208 7.97 9.76 -14.50
CA GLU A 208 9.07 9.86 -15.48
C GLU A 208 8.89 8.89 -16.66
N THR A 209 8.43 7.65 -16.39
CA THR A 209 8.25 6.63 -17.44
C THR A 209 7.12 6.98 -18.41
N LEU A 210 6.07 7.61 -17.92
CA LEU A 210 4.89 7.99 -18.72
C LEU A 210 4.99 9.41 -19.27
N GLU A 211 6.06 10.15 -18.95
CA GLU A 211 6.28 11.55 -19.38
C GLU A 211 5.08 12.46 -19.02
N LEU A 212 4.58 12.35 -17.76
CA LEU A 212 3.40 13.09 -17.25
C LEU A 212 3.73 14.54 -16.86
#